data_9dd7bcf79ceeadaa90bdf398e568b1b3
#
_entry.id   9dd7bcf79ceeadaa90bdf398e568b1b3
#
_cell.length_a   1.000
_cell.length_b   1.000
_cell.length_c   1.000
_cell.angle_alpha   90.00
_cell.angle_beta   90.00
_cell.angle_gamma   90.00
#
_symmetry.space_group_name_H-M   'P 1'
#
loop_
_entity.id
_entity.type
_entity.pdbx_description
1 polymer ?
#
loop_
_entity_poly.entity_id
_entity_poly.type
_entity_poly.pdbx_seq_one_letter_code
_entity_poly.pdbx_strand_id
1 'polypeptide(L)'
;MLKLFRNRAGYSGGITHFLILLLFLVGCSESLSLDSESPGQGSADLSEYFISPEICKDDVGPDCTKLRLGDSQLTTLAPEQGKLYACRPGNPGAPGSDRDKITWIDNASGTWNMLAKPFLPAGSFSPGAGSSAVTESGSTRTISGNNLPVDGKIGDWPMTRYPALTSIDRNPGIPAANNFSFTLQLDPDEVTNPSCVDLGPIGMTLNGVVLYNAVDGRGNDAVAHEIVDIYGGHPAQSDYHYHFVPERLDEVPALSDGHSGLIGYIRDGFGLYGYNGAGGRELSNQDLDECHGHSHSPMGYHYHSTIEYPYTIGCYRGTPMASASAVSPRRRIHPRADAPLSGVLSSSDFESTRGVTYREANVRFIQGMVVHHAQALEMTELVRKYASTEAVRQIARRMEIAQRHEIGLMEAWLSNNGEPLRMPSVNGEMSIMAGMLTPEQMQRLSVARGVGFDKLFLEFMIEHHLGANEMVANLSSDSGVEKRSTVFQFAEEMDVDQTMEIQRMLAILEGME
;
A
#
# COMPACT_ATOMS: atom_id res chain seq x y z
N MET A 1 -51.12 -35.35 8.31
CA MET A 1 -51.45 -36.23 9.44
C MET A 1 -50.43 -35.93 10.52
N LEU A 2 -50.72 -35.02 11.42
CA LEU A 2 -51.36 -35.09 12.74
C LEU A 2 -50.78 -36.16 13.67
N LYS A 3 -50.15 -35.73 14.74
CA LYS A 3 -50.46 -35.70 16.19
C LYS A 3 -49.14 -35.56 16.94
N LEU A 4 -48.80 -34.51 17.65
CA LEU A 4 -49.29 -34.06 18.98
C LEU A 4 -49.40 -35.17 20.01
N PHE A 5 -48.61 -35.14 21.08
CA PHE A 5 -49.10 -35.29 22.46
C PHE A 5 -48.13 -34.66 23.49
N ARG A 6 -48.75 -33.88 24.33
CA ARG A 6 -48.36 -33.20 25.56
C ARG A 6 -48.54 -34.15 26.77
N ASN A 7 -47.76 -33.96 27.84
CA ASN A 7 -48.19 -33.82 29.25
C ASN A 7 -46.98 -33.93 30.15
N ARG A 8 -46.71 -32.99 30.98
CA ARG A 8 -47.18 -32.48 32.27
C ARG A 8 -46.88 -33.37 33.48
N ALA A 9 -46.08 -32.80 34.35
CA ALA A 9 -46.24 -32.46 35.77
C ALA A 9 -45.94 -33.53 36.83
N GLY A 10 -45.28 -33.08 37.89
CA GLY A 10 -45.30 -33.75 39.22
C GLY A 10 -44.29 -33.16 40.22
N TYR A 11 -44.82 -32.43 41.15
CA TYR A 11 -44.33 -31.80 42.38
C TYR A 11 -43.82 -32.78 43.45
N SER A 12 -42.86 -32.36 44.30
CA SER A 12 -42.85 -32.32 45.79
C SER A 12 -41.38 -32.45 46.24
N GLY A 13 -40.75 -31.68 47.15
CA GLY A 13 -41.20 -31.15 48.41
C GLY A 13 -40.42 -31.81 49.56
N GLY A 14 -39.65 -31.05 50.33
CA GLY A 14 -39.05 -31.55 51.59
C GLY A 14 -37.75 -30.84 51.95
N ILE A 15 -37.69 -29.95 52.69
CA ILE A 15 -37.51 -29.23 53.95
C ILE A 15 -36.49 -29.89 54.89
N THR A 16 -35.53 -29.02 55.32
CA THR A 16 -34.81 -28.93 56.59
C THR A 16 -33.69 -29.90 56.93
N HIS A 17 -32.50 -29.41 57.24
CA HIS A 17 -32.05 -29.17 58.61
C HIS A 17 -30.77 -28.32 58.70
N PHE A 18 -30.82 -27.32 59.56
CA PHE A 18 -29.79 -26.48 60.13
C PHE A 18 -28.76 -27.32 60.94
N LEU A 19 -27.48 -27.05 60.82
CA LEU A 19 -26.58 -27.20 61.93
C LEU A 19 -25.50 -26.11 61.91
N ILE A 20 -25.57 -25.25 62.90
CA ILE A 20 -24.57 -24.25 63.27
C ILE A 20 -23.47 -24.99 64.07
N LEU A 21 -22.21 -24.76 63.76
CA LEU A 21 -21.14 -24.94 64.72
C LEU A 21 -20.14 -23.79 64.62
N LEU A 22 -20.06 -23.05 65.72
CA LEU A 22 -19.08 -21.99 66.01
C LEU A 22 -17.77 -22.55 66.52
N LEU A 23 -16.72 -21.68 66.45
CA LEU A 23 -15.44 -21.65 67.20
C LEU A 23 -14.26 -22.30 66.47
N PHE A 24 -13.16 -21.62 66.22
CA PHE A 24 -12.27 -20.80 67.05
C PHE A 24 -11.39 -19.90 66.21
N LEU A 25 -11.19 -18.67 66.67
CA LEU A 25 -10.16 -17.72 66.26
C LEU A 25 -8.79 -18.19 66.75
N VAL A 26 -7.83 -18.30 65.78
CA VAL A 26 -6.41 -18.10 66.09
C VAL A 26 -5.87 -17.19 64.99
N GLY A 27 -5.43 -16.01 65.39
CA GLY A 27 -4.85 -15.02 64.50
C GLY A 27 -3.43 -15.45 64.08
N CYS A 28 -3.16 -15.33 62.81
CA CYS A 28 -1.85 -15.06 62.26
C CYS A 28 -1.98 -13.91 61.30
N SER A 29 -1.36 -12.80 61.66
CA SER A 29 -1.18 -11.66 60.77
C SER A 29 -0.13 -12.01 59.71
N GLU A 30 -0.54 -12.36 58.53
CA GLU A 30 0.32 -12.32 57.35
C GLU A 30 0.00 -11.04 56.57
N SER A 31 1.03 -10.22 56.47
CA SER A 31 1.04 -9.02 55.64
C SER A 31 0.84 -9.41 54.16
N LEU A 32 -0.33 -9.13 53.62
CA LEU A 32 -0.56 -9.14 52.17
C LEU A 32 0.25 -8.00 51.56
N SER A 33 1.41 -8.34 51.03
CA SER A 33 2.06 -7.52 50.01
C SER A 33 1.16 -7.54 48.77
N LEU A 34 0.54 -6.43 48.48
CA LEU A 34 -0.07 -6.14 47.17
C LEU A 34 1.09 -5.98 46.18
N ASP A 35 1.55 -7.07 45.63
CA ASP A 35 2.29 -7.05 44.40
C ASP A 35 1.30 -6.57 43.31
N SER A 36 1.45 -5.33 42.92
CA SER A 36 0.85 -4.79 41.70
C SER A 36 1.53 -5.49 40.53
N GLU A 37 1.03 -6.64 40.12
CA GLU A 37 1.28 -7.17 38.80
C GLU A 37 0.63 -6.18 37.82
N SER A 38 1.45 -5.38 37.17
CA SER A 38 1.10 -4.75 35.90
C SER A 38 0.60 -5.86 34.96
N PRO A 39 -0.53 -5.69 34.28
CA PRO A 39 -0.95 -6.66 33.30
C PRO A 39 0.16 -6.73 32.25
N GLY A 40 0.95 -7.81 32.27
CA GLY A 40 1.85 -8.12 31.19
C GLY A 40 1.04 -8.09 29.90
N GLN A 41 1.50 -7.34 28.93
CA GLN A 41 0.98 -7.39 27.58
C GLN A 41 1.24 -8.82 27.07
N GLY A 42 0.29 -9.71 27.26
CA GLY A 42 0.26 -11.00 26.58
C GLY A 42 0.23 -10.69 25.08
N SER A 43 1.19 -11.22 24.34
CA SER A 43 1.13 -11.17 22.87
C SER A 43 -0.21 -11.77 22.44
N ALA A 44 -0.94 -11.07 21.58
CA ALA A 44 -2.19 -11.58 21.03
C ALA A 44 -1.93 -12.95 20.38
N ASP A 45 -2.80 -13.91 20.62
CA ASP A 45 -2.74 -15.19 19.91
C ASP A 45 -3.12 -14.95 18.44
N LEU A 46 -2.16 -15.20 17.54
CA LEU A 46 -2.30 -15.00 16.10
C LEU A 46 -2.59 -16.31 15.37
N SER A 47 -2.72 -17.43 16.06
CA SER A 47 -2.83 -18.76 15.45
C SER A 47 -4.08 -18.93 14.58
N GLU A 48 -5.15 -18.16 14.82
CA GLU A 48 -6.36 -18.16 14.00
C GLU A 48 -6.16 -17.54 12.59
N TYR A 49 -5.06 -16.80 12.40
CA TYR A 49 -4.71 -16.13 11.14
C TYR A 49 -3.63 -16.86 10.35
N PHE A 50 -3.16 -18.03 10.82
CA PHE A 50 -2.14 -18.78 10.11
C PHE A 50 -2.75 -19.56 8.95
N ILE A 51 -1.99 -19.64 7.86
CA ILE A 51 -2.36 -20.47 6.71
C ILE A 51 -2.14 -21.95 7.02
N SER A 52 -2.85 -22.81 6.26
CA SER A 52 -2.69 -24.26 6.41
C SER A 52 -1.25 -24.71 6.09
N PRO A 53 -0.64 -25.58 6.91
CA PRO A 53 0.66 -26.20 6.61
C PRO A 53 0.67 -26.94 5.27
N GLU A 54 -0.48 -27.33 4.75
CA GLU A 54 -0.61 -27.99 3.45
C GLU A 54 -0.16 -27.14 2.26
N ILE A 55 -0.05 -25.80 2.45
CA ILE A 55 0.49 -24.88 1.46
C ILE A 55 1.96 -25.15 1.16
N CYS A 56 2.69 -25.71 2.14
CA CYS A 56 4.10 -26.06 2.03
C CYS A 56 4.28 -27.58 1.89
N LYS A 57 3.57 -28.20 0.98
CA LYS A 57 3.44 -29.66 0.85
C LYS A 57 4.68 -30.39 0.41
N ASP A 58 5.59 -29.72 -0.26
CA ASP A 58 6.54 -30.43 -1.07
C ASP A 58 7.88 -30.59 -0.38
N ASP A 59 8.27 -31.84 -0.20
CA ASP A 59 9.64 -32.24 0.20
C ASP A 59 10.71 -31.78 -0.82
N VAL A 60 10.30 -31.18 -1.95
CA VAL A 60 11.15 -30.82 -3.09
C VAL A 60 11.29 -29.30 -3.26
N GLY A 61 10.34 -28.52 -2.74
CA GLY A 61 10.36 -27.03 -2.79
C GLY A 61 11.15 -26.40 -1.64
N PRO A 62 11.24 -25.07 -1.62
CA PRO A 62 11.84 -24.34 -0.51
C PRO A 62 11.14 -24.59 0.82
N ASP A 63 11.91 -24.67 1.91
CA ASP A 63 11.38 -24.83 3.28
C ASP A 63 10.62 -23.57 3.71
N CYS A 64 9.29 -23.60 3.67
CA CYS A 64 8.41 -22.50 4.09
C CYS A 64 8.62 -22.01 5.52
N THR A 65 9.25 -22.81 6.38
CA THR A 65 9.56 -22.42 7.76
C THR A 65 10.85 -21.63 7.89
N LYS A 66 11.65 -21.56 6.81
CA LYS A 66 12.97 -20.92 6.77
C LYS A 66 13.23 -20.23 5.44
N LEU A 67 12.23 -19.54 4.89
CA LEU A 67 12.41 -18.79 3.66
C LEU A 67 13.44 -17.68 3.87
N ARG A 68 14.28 -17.45 2.87
CA ARG A 68 15.25 -16.36 2.91
C ARG A 68 14.51 -15.02 2.97
N LEU A 69 14.88 -14.19 3.95
CA LEU A 69 14.33 -12.84 4.08
C LEU A 69 14.86 -11.92 2.97
N GLY A 70 13.98 -11.21 2.30
CA GLY A 70 14.33 -10.28 1.23
C GLY A 70 14.97 -8.98 1.70
N ASP A 71 14.99 -8.71 3.01
CA ASP A 71 15.69 -7.57 3.59
C ASP A 71 17.16 -7.59 3.17
N SER A 72 17.68 -6.48 2.70
CA SER A 72 19.05 -6.38 2.15
C SER A 72 19.30 -7.17 0.85
N GLN A 73 18.25 -7.73 0.23
CA GLN A 73 18.34 -8.39 -1.09
C GLN A 73 17.93 -7.45 -2.25
N LEU A 74 17.74 -6.18 -1.97
CA LEU A 74 17.58 -5.14 -2.99
C LEU A 74 18.97 -4.64 -3.42
N THR A 75 19.23 -4.55 -4.72
CA THR A 75 20.44 -3.97 -5.32
C THR A 75 20.06 -2.89 -6.34
N THR A 76 20.84 -1.82 -6.42
CA THR A 76 20.71 -0.78 -7.45
C THR A 76 21.89 -0.77 -8.43
N LEU A 77 22.80 -1.73 -8.31
CA LEU A 77 24.04 -1.76 -9.10
C LEU A 77 23.92 -2.61 -10.35
N ALA A 78 23.48 -3.85 -10.19
CA ALA A 78 23.35 -4.83 -11.27
C ALA A 78 22.37 -5.94 -10.85
N PRO A 79 21.76 -6.66 -11.80
CA PRO A 79 20.94 -7.82 -11.50
C PRO A 79 21.79 -8.94 -10.89
N GLU A 80 21.25 -9.60 -9.88
CA GLU A 80 21.84 -10.73 -9.19
C GLU A 80 20.76 -11.77 -8.86
N GLN A 81 21.04 -13.05 -9.04
CA GLN A 81 20.11 -14.14 -8.75
C GLN A 81 19.60 -14.07 -7.31
N GLY A 82 18.28 -14.18 -7.13
CA GLY A 82 17.61 -14.10 -5.83
C GLY A 82 17.62 -12.71 -5.18
N LYS A 83 17.85 -11.67 -5.98
CA LYS A 83 17.75 -10.26 -5.56
C LYS A 83 16.81 -9.48 -6.46
N LEU A 84 16.27 -8.39 -5.94
CA LEU A 84 15.57 -7.39 -6.73
C LEU A 84 16.57 -6.33 -7.21
N TYR A 85 16.75 -6.21 -8.51
CA TYR A 85 17.48 -5.11 -9.13
C TYR A 85 16.53 -3.92 -9.27
N ALA A 86 16.53 -3.05 -8.28
CA ALA A 86 15.63 -1.89 -8.22
C ALA A 86 16.28 -0.66 -8.85
N CYS A 87 15.49 0.19 -9.51
CA CYS A 87 15.98 1.44 -10.10
C CYS A 87 16.41 2.46 -9.03
N ARG A 88 15.90 2.31 -7.81
CA ARG A 88 16.23 3.16 -6.65
C ARG A 88 16.15 2.36 -5.35
N PRO A 89 16.84 2.79 -4.28
CA PRO A 89 16.67 2.20 -2.97
C PRO A 89 15.26 2.52 -2.43
N GLY A 90 14.79 1.73 -1.47
CA GLY A 90 13.58 2.04 -0.72
C GLY A 90 13.76 3.30 0.14
N ASN A 91 12.65 3.86 0.58
CA ASN A 91 12.64 4.99 1.52
C ASN A 91 12.49 4.47 2.97
N PRO A 92 13.55 4.49 3.81
CA PRO A 92 13.46 4.00 5.19
C PRO A 92 12.42 4.71 6.06
N GLY A 93 11.98 5.91 5.66
CA GLY A 93 10.95 6.69 6.33
C GLY A 93 9.51 6.37 5.90
N ALA A 94 9.33 5.51 4.89
CA ALA A 94 8.00 5.13 4.44
C ALA A 94 7.20 4.42 5.55
N PRO A 95 5.86 4.56 5.58
CA PRO A 95 5.01 3.80 6.48
C PRO A 95 5.15 2.29 6.22
N GLY A 96 4.86 1.48 7.22
CA GLY A 96 4.89 0.02 7.14
C GLY A 96 4.63 -0.60 8.49
N SER A 97 4.72 -1.92 8.59
CA SER A 97 4.46 -2.70 9.79
C SER A 97 5.33 -2.34 10.99
N ASP A 98 4.83 -2.62 12.17
CA ASP A 98 5.55 -2.47 13.45
C ASP A 98 6.48 -3.68 13.66
N ARG A 99 7.77 -3.49 13.39
CA ARG A 99 8.77 -4.55 13.41
C ARG A 99 8.92 -5.22 14.77
N ASP A 100 8.66 -4.51 15.86
CA ASP A 100 8.78 -5.06 17.21
C ASP A 100 7.69 -6.10 17.52
N LYS A 101 6.64 -6.15 16.69
CA LYS A 101 5.53 -7.10 16.80
C LYS A 101 5.61 -8.27 15.84
N ILE A 102 6.58 -8.27 14.93
CA ILE A 102 6.81 -9.34 13.98
C ILE A 102 7.59 -10.45 14.66
N THR A 103 6.96 -11.62 14.85
CA THR A 103 7.55 -12.76 15.56
C THR A 103 7.96 -13.90 14.62
N TRP A 104 7.60 -13.85 13.35
CA TRP A 104 7.89 -14.88 12.36
C TRP A 104 9.16 -14.62 11.55
N ILE A 105 9.86 -13.50 11.79
CA ILE A 105 11.14 -13.17 11.18
C ILE A 105 12.28 -13.43 12.17
N ASP A 106 13.26 -14.22 11.76
CA ASP A 106 14.52 -14.40 12.47
C ASP A 106 15.62 -13.55 11.80
N ASN A 107 15.84 -12.37 12.35
CA ASN A 107 16.88 -11.46 11.87
C ASN A 107 18.31 -12.02 12.03
N ALA A 108 18.54 -12.96 12.95
CA ALA A 108 19.86 -13.50 13.18
C ALA A 108 20.27 -14.50 12.07
N SER A 109 19.33 -15.29 11.59
CA SER A 109 19.54 -16.19 10.45
C SER A 109 19.23 -15.55 9.10
N GLY A 110 18.54 -14.40 9.06
CA GLY A 110 18.06 -13.77 7.85
C GLY A 110 16.96 -14.57 7.14
N THR A 111 16.09 -15.23 7.93
CA THR A 111 15.00 -16.06 7.42
C THR A 111 13.66 -15.69 8.05
N TRP A 112 12.58 -16.14 7.42
CA TRP A 112 11.23 -15.98 7.98
C TRP A 112 10.40 -17.25 7.78
N ASN A 113 9.39 -17.41 8.62
CA ASN A 113 8.52 -18.58 8.65
C ASN A 113 7.13 -18.19 8.13
N MET A 114 6.79 -18.62 6.91
CA MET A 114 5.49 -18.35 6.29
C MET A 114 4.33 -18.96 7.08
N LEU A 115 4.53 -20.12 7.71
CA LEU A 115 3.49 -20.83 8.49
C LEU A 115 3.23 -20.18 9.86
N ALA A 116 4.14 -19.33 10.33
CA ALA A 116 3.97 -18.54 11.55
C ALA A 116 3.54 -17.09 11.29
N LYS A 117 3.46 -16.71 10.00
CA LYS A 117 2.99 -15.38 9.59
C LYS A 117 1.47 -15.33 9.56
N PRO A 118 0.83 -14.33 10.19
CA PRO A 118 -0.62 -14.14 10.07
C PRO A 118 -0.99 -13.54 8.71
N PHE A 119 -2.11 -13.99 8.16
CA PHE A 119 -2.72 -13.52 6.93
C PHE A 119 -4.13 -13.00 7.22
N LEU A 120 -4.56 -11.97 6.50
CA LEU A 120 -5.95 -11.51 6.61
C LEU A 120 -6.88 -12.59 6.03
N PRO A 121 -7.93 -13.00 6.77
CA PRO A 121 -8.88 -14.02 6.30
C PRO A 121 -9.59 -13.66 5.00
N ALA A 122 -10.18 -14.67 4.33
CA ALA A 122 -11.02 -14.46 3.16
C ALA A 122 -12.20 -13.54 3.48
N GLY A 123 -12.43 -12.57 2.62
CA GLY A 123 -13.59 -11.69 2.65
C GLY A 123 -14.74 -12.20 1.80
N SER A 124 -15.87 -11.55 1.96
CA SER A 124 -17.02 -11.69 1.07
C SER A 124 -17.04 -10.54 0.07
N PHE A 125 -16.45 -10.75 -1.08
CA PHE A 125 -16.52 -9.79 -2.18
C PHE A 125 -17.59 -10.22 -3.18
N SER A 126 -18.34 -9.26 -3.75
CA SER A 126 -19.35 -9.61 -4.77
C SER A 126 -18.68 -10.14 -6.03
N PRO A 127 -18.85 -11.41 -6.41
CA PRO A 127 -18.35 -11.90 -7.69
C PRO A 127 -18.87 -11.01 -8.83
N GLY A 128 -18.00 -10.67 -9.79
CA GLY A 128 -18.37 -9.83 -10.93
C GLY A 128 -18.10 -8.32 -10.74
N ALA A 129 -17.60 -7.88 -9.57
CA ALA A 129 -17.06 -6.52 -9.46
C ALA A 129 -15.66 -6.40 -10.12
N GLY A 130 -14.88 -7.49 -10.17
CA GLY A 130 -13.62 -7.56 -10.89
C GLY A 130 -13.80 -7.62 -12.40
N SER A 131 -12.87 -7.03 -13.13
CA SER A 131 -12.82 -7.10 -14.60
C SER A 131 -11.39 -7.32 -15.09
N SER A 132 -11.24 -8.14 -16.12
CA SER A 132 -9.99 -8.36 -16.82
C SER A 132 -10.25 -8.59 -18.31
N ALA A 133 -9.38 -8.09 -19.16
CA ALA A 133 -9.41 -8.33 -20.58
C ALA A 133 -8.00 -8.37 -21.14
N VAL A 134 -7.76 -9.31 -22.06
CA VAL A 134 -6.54 -9.40 -22.87
C VAL A 134 -6.95 -9.28 -24.32
N THR A 135 -6.36 -8.35 -25.05
CA THR A 135 -6.60 -8.12 -26.48
C THR A 135 -5.27 -8.04 -27.22
N GLU A 136 -5.22 -8.54 -28.44
CA GLU A 136 -4.03 -8.51 -29.28
C GLU A 136 -4.33 -7.73 -30.56
N SER A 137 -3.40 -6.87 -30.95
CA SER A 137 -3.50 -6.06 -32.18
C SER A 137 -2.12 -5.79 -32.75
N GLY A 138 -1.88 -6.28 -33.96
CA GLY A 138 -0.58 -6.17 -34.61
C GLY A 138 0.52 -6.86 -33.79
N SER A 139 1.54 -6.11 -33.40
CA SER A 139 2.66 -6.62 -32.59
C SER A 139 2.49 -6.36 -31.08
N THR A 140 1.31 -5.96 -30.65
CA THR A 140 1.06 -5.62 -29.24
C THR A 140 -0.05 -6.45 -28.62
N ARG A 141 0.10 -6.67 -27.32
CA ARG A 141 -0.92 -7.21 -26.41
C ARG A 141 -1.30 -6.12 -25.42
N THR A 142 -2.60 -5.93 -25.21
CA THR A 142 -3.09 -5.07 -24.13
C THR A 142 -3.77 -5.93 -23.09
N ILE A 143 -3.28 -5.86 -21.85
CA ILE A 143 -3.95 -6.41 -20.68
C ILE A 143 -4.53 -5.27 -19.86
N SER A 144 -5.80 -5.38 -19.48
CA SER A 144 -6.50 -4.35 -18.72
C SER A 144 -7.44 -4.99 -17.69
N GLY A 145 -7.69 -4.26 -16.61
CA GLY A 145 -8.56 -4.69 -15.53
C GLY A 145 -8.91 -3.53 -14.62
N ASN A 146 -9.82 -3.75 -13.67
CA ASN A 146 -10.19 -2.75 -12.69
C ASN A 146 -9.55 -2.96 -11.31
N ASN A 147 -8.48 -3.73 -11.27
CA ASN A 147 -7.67 -4.01 -10.06
C ASN A 147 -8.43 -4.72 -8.93
N LEU A 148 -9.53 -5.38 -9.28
CA LEU A 148 -10.24 -6.31 -8.41
C LEU A 148 -10.24 -7.70 -9.05
N PRO A 149 -10.04 -8.78 -8.28
CA PRO A 149 -9.98 -10.13 -8.85
C PRO A 149 -11.33 -10.55 -9.43
N VAL A 150 -11.33 -11.04 -10.69
CA VAL A 150 -12.56 -11.44 -11.41
C VAL A 150 -13.26 -12.64 -10.77
N ASP A 151 -12.53 -13.48 -10.04
CA ASP A 151 -13.04 -14.61 -9.28
C ASP A 151 -13.61 -14.22 -7.90
N GLY A 152 -13.44 -12.96 -7.51
CA GLY A 152 -13.92 -12.43 -6.23
C GLY A 152 -13.07 -12.86 -5.04
N LYS A 153 -11.93 -13.51 -5.22
CA LYS A 153 -11.04 -13.97 -4.16
C LYS A 153 -10.17 -12.83 -3.63
N ILE A 154 -10.57 -12.29 -2.50
CA ILE A 154 -9.93 -11.16 -1.83
C ILE A 154 -10.12 -11.28 -0.31
N GLY A 155 -9.23 -10.69 0.47
CA GLY A 155 -9.34 -10.66 1.92
C GLY A 155 -10.53 -9.83 2.44
N ASP A 156 -10.86 -10.01 3.71
CA ASP A 156 -11.93 -9.25 4.39
C ASP A 156 -11.43 -7.85 4.79
N TRP A 157 -11.17 -7.03 3.79
CA TRP A 157 -10.78 -5.64 3.96
C TRP A 157 -11.97 -4.75 4.38
N PRO A 158 -11.80 -3.67 5.17
CA PRO A 158 -10.52 -3.21 5.74
C PRO A 158 -10.07 -4.05 6.93
N MET A 159 -8.75 -4.17 7.09
CA MET A 159 -8.12 -4.93 8.17
C MET A 159 -8.43 -4.37 9.57
N THR A 160 -8.97 -3.17 9.68
CA THR A 160 -9.38 -2.54 10.94
C THR A 160 -10.39 -3.36 11.75
N ARG A 161 -11.09 -4.31 11.12
CA ARG A 161 -11.97 -5.28 11.79
C ARG A 161 -11.21 -6.33 12.61
N TYR A 162 -9.90 -6.44 12.42
CA TYR A 162 -9.00 -7.41 13.03
C TYR A 162 -7.94 -6.69 13.89
N PRO A 163 -8.25 -6.35 15.16
CA PRO A 163 -7.35 -5.54 16.00
C PRO A 163 -5.97 -6.15 16.20
N ALA A 164 -5.87 -7.49 16.25
CA ALA A 164 -4.60 -8.20 16.36
C ALA A 164 -3.69 -7.92 15.16
N LEU A 165 -4.21 -8.04 13.94
CA LEU A 165 -3.49 -7.77 12.69
C LEU A 165 -3.18 -6.27 12.54
N THR A 166 -4.18 -5.41 12.79
CA THR A 166 -4.03 -3.94 12.72
C THR A 166 -3.00 -3.41 13.72
N SER A 167 -2.76 -4.13 14.82
CA SER A 167 -1.71 -3.75 15.76
C SER A 167 -0.32 -3.89 15.16
N ILE A 168 -0.12 -4.85 14.24
CA ILE A 168 1.16 -5.16 13.57
C ILE A 168 1.35 -4.28 12.34
N ASP A 169 0.36 -4.30 11.46
CA ASP A 169 0.35 -3.52 10.21
C ASP A 169 -0.88 -2.63 10.21
N ARG A 170 -0.66 -1.33 10.17
CA ARG A 170 -1.72 -0.31 10.25
C ARG A 170 -2.25 0.07 8.87
N ASN A 171 -2.18 -0.82 7.89
CA ASN A 171 -2.68 -0.54 6.55
C ASN A 171 -4.17 -0.16 6.60
N PRO A 172 -4.53 1.09 6.25
CA PRO A 172 -5.90 1.58 6.31
C PRO A 172 -6.66 1.30 5.02
N GLY A 173 -6.03 0.63 4.04
CA GLY A 173 -6.52 0.51 2.67
C GLY A 173 -7.85 -0.24 2.57
N ILE A 174 -8.67 0.19 1.63
CA ILE A 174 -9.94 -0.44 1.27
C ILE A 174 -9.94 -0.66 -0.23
N PRO A 175 -9.86 -1.92 -0.71
CA PRO A 175 -9.87 -2.20 -2.13
C PRO A 175 -11.06 -1.57 -2.86
N ALA A 176 -10.78 -0.88 -3.97
CA ALA A 176 -11.81 -0.34 -4.84
C ALA A 176 -11.42 -0.53 -6.32
N ALA A 177 -12.41 -0.43 -7.20
CA ALA A 177 -12.18 -0.55 -8.63
C ALA A 177 -11.35 0.63 -9.15
N ASN A 178 -10.15 0.34 -9.63
CA ASN A 178 -9.25 1.27 -10.31
C ASN A 178 -8.81 0.66 -11.64
N ASN A 179 -9.00 1.38 -12.75
CA ASN A 179 -8.71 0.85 -14.07
C ASN A 179 -7.21 0.93 -14.37
N PHE A 180 -6.61 -0.20 -14.66
CA PHE A 180 -5.25 -0.33 -15.17
C PHE A 180 -5.26 -0.89 -16.60
N SER A 181 -4.28 -0.49 -17.40
CA SER A 181 -4.09 -1.01 -18.74
C SER A 181 -2.61 -0.95 -19.10
N PHE A 182 -2.07 -2.08 -19.55
CA PHE A 182 -0.70 -2.21 -20.02
C PHE A 182 -0.73 -2.65 -21.48
N THR A 183 -0.10 -1.86 -22.35
CA THR A 183 0.15 -2.26 -23.73
C THR A 183 1.57 -2.80 -23.80
N LEU A 184 1.72 -4.06 -24.15
CA LEU A 184 2.94 -4.86 -24.08
C LEU A 184 3.34 -5.31 -25.49
N GLN A 185 4.60 -5.68 -25.68
CA GLN A 185 5.00 -6.41 -26.88
C GLN A 185 4.36 -7.80 -26.86
N LEU A 186 3.83 -8.23 -28.01
CA LEU A 186 3.24 -9.56 -28.16
C LEU A 186 4.31 -10.67 -28.17
N ASP A 187 5.45 -10.37 -28.78
CA ASP A 187 6.62 -11.25 -28.91
C ASP A 187 7.87 -10.46 -28.44
N PRO A 188 8.14 -10.45 -27.14
CA PRO A 188 9.22 -9.65 -26.56
C PRO A 188 10.58 -10.31 -26.80
N ASP A 189 11.58 -9.50 -27.13
CA ASP A 189 12.97 -9.93 -27.26
C ASP A 189 13.71 -9.82 -25.92
N GLU A 190 14.54 -10.82 -25.60
CA GLU A 190 15.49 -10.75 -24.50
C GLU A 190 16.57 -9.69 -24.79
N VAL A 191 16.84 -8.83 -23.81
CA VAL A 191 17.91 -7.83 -23.90
C VAL A 191 19.21 -8.35 -23.27
N THR A 192 20.34 -7.97 -23.83
CA THR A 192 21.66 -8.37 -23.31
C THR A 192 21.93 -7.80 -21.91
N ASN A 193 21.41 -6.61 -21.63
CA ASN A 193 21.57 -5.93 -20.34
C ASN A 193 20.17 -5.72 -19.73
N PRO A 194 19.76 -6.56 -18.77
CA PRO A 194 18.50 -6.42 -18.09
C PRO A 194 18.35 -5.05 -17.41
N SER A 195 17.15 -4.53 -17.36
CA SER A 195 16.90 -3.23 -16.72
C SER A 195 16.31 -3.38 -15.33
N CYS A 196 16.50 -2.35 -14.51
CA CYS A 196 16.00 -2.30 -13.15
C CYS A 196 14.48 -2.24 -13.09
N VAL A 197 13.93 -2.63 -11.94
CA VAL A 197 12.48 -2.60 -11.63
C VAL A 197 12.17 -1.33 -10.86
N ASP A 198 11.16 -0.57 -11.33
CA ASP A 198 10.64 0.58 -10.59
C ASP A 198 9.78 0.13 -9.39
N LEU A 199 9.57 1.02 -8.40
CA LEU A 199 8.55 0.82 -7.39
C LEU A 199 7.15 0.96 -8.03
N GLY A 200 6.19 0.16 -7.54
CA GLY A 200 4.82 0.16 -8.07
C GLY A 200 4.56 -0.97 -9.09
N PRO A 201 3.60 -0.78 -10.01
CA PRO A 201 3.14 -1.84 -10.91
C PRO A 201 4.23 -2.36 -11.84
N ILE A 202 4.49 -3.66 -11.80
CA ILE A 202 5.43 -4.38 -12.67
C ILE A 202 4.76 -5.20 -13.76
N GLY A 203 3.45 -5.43 -13.62
CA GLY A 203 2.65 -6.24 -14.52
C GLY A 203 1.21 -6.37 -14.05
N MET A 204 0.48 -7.28 -14.66
CA MET A 204 -0.91 -7.59 -14.29
C MET A 204 -1.19 -9.08 -14.49
N THR A 205 -1.95 -9.65 -13.55
CA THR A 205 -2.44 -11.01 -13.62
C THR A 205 -3.66 -11.13 -14.52
N LEU A 206 -3.94 -12.35 -15.02
CA LEU A 206 -5.11 -12.64 -15.83
C LEU A 206 -6.44 -12.46 -15.05
N ASN A 207 -6.40 -12.47 -13.72
CA ASN A 207 -7.57 -12.18 -12.89
C ASN A 207 -7.83 -10.68 -12.70
N GLY A 208 -7.03 -9.81 -13.34
CA GLY A 208 -7.28 -8.36 -13.38
C GLY A 208 -6.63 -7.54 -12.26
N VAL A 209 -5.80 -8.17 -11.41
CA VAL A 209 -5.08 -7.50 -10.32
C VAL A 209 -3.65 -7.19 -10.75
N VAL A 210 -3.17 -5.99 -10.44
CA VAL A 210 -1.79 -5.58 -10.71
C VAL A 210 -0.80 -6.32 -9.82
N LEU A 211 0.37 -6.58 -10.39
CA LEU A 211 1.54 -7.08 -9.68
C LEU A 211 2.46 -5.91 -9.32
N TYR A 212 2.91 -5.88 -8.10
CA TYR A 212 3.97 -4.98 -7.63
C TYR A 212 5.26 -5.78 -7.44
N ASN A 213 6.38 -5.08 -7.31
CA ASN A 213 7.66 -5.71 -7.02
C ASN A 213 7.71 -6.27 -5.58
N ALA A 214 8.78 -6.99 -5.24
CA ALA A 214 8.91 -7.73 -3.99
C ALA A 214 9.07 -6.89 -2.72
N VAL A 215 9.24 -5.55 -2.81
CA VAL A 215 9.56 -4.72 -1.65
C VAL A 215 8.43 -3.77 -1.27
N ASP A 216 8.37 -3.47 0.03
CA ASP A 216 7.57 -2.40 0.59
C ASP A 216 8.17 -1.01 0.24
N GLY A 217 7.49 0.05 0.62
CA GLY A 217 7.98 1.41 0.41
C GLY A 217 9.33 1.70 1.08
N ARG A 218 9.71 0.94 2.11
CA ARG A 218 11.01 1.05 2.81
C ARG A 218 12.13 0.30 2.10
N GLY A 219 11.82 -0.55 1.12
CA GLY A 219 12.77 -1.41 0.44
C GLY A 219 13.04 -2.73 1.17
N ASN A 220 12.16 -3.13 2.09
CA ASN A 220 12.21 -4.43 2.75
C ASN A 220 11.29 -5.42 2.05
N ASP A 221 11.40 -6.68 2.40
CA ASP A 221 10.54 -7.77 1.94
C ASP A 221 9.06 -7.48 2.28
N ALA A 222 8.27 -7.08 1.29
CA ALA A 222 6.87 -6.73 1.50
C ALA A 222 6.06 -7.93 2.01
N VAL A 223 6.28 -9.11 1.45
CA VAL A 223 5.54 -10.33 1.82
C VAL A 223 5.85 -10.77 3.24
N ALA A 224 7.12 -10.66 3.68
CA ALA A 224 7.52 -11.03 5.02
C ALA A 224 7.07 -10.00 6.08
N HIS A 225 7.06 -8.70 5.75
CA HIS A 225 6.80 -7.63 6.73
C HIS A 225 5.34 -7.19 6.81
N GLU A 226 4.62 -7.11 5.69
CA GLU A 226 3.27 -6.55 5.65
C GLU A 226 2.21 -7.64 5.82
N ILE A 227 1.04 -7.28 6.35
CA ILE A 227 -0.10 -8.19 6.40
C ILE A 227 -0.77 -8.20 5.02
N VAL A 228 -0.63 -9.30 4.32
CA VAL A 228 -1.38 -9.61 3.11
C VAL A 228 -2.54 -10.56 3.44
N ASP A 229 -3.54 -10.64 2.56
CA ASP A 229 -4.61 -11.61 2.73
C ASP A 229 -4.19 -13.03 2.30
N ILE A 230 -5.05 -14.00 2.56
CA ILE A 230 -4.78 -15.41 2.19
C ILE A 230 -4.63 -15.64 0.68
N TYR A 231 -4.97 -14.66 -0.14
CA TYR A 231 -4.78 -14.68 -1.59
C TYR A 231 -3.51 -13.94 -2.04
N GLY A 232 -2.70 -13.47 -1.09
CA GLY A 232 -1.39 -12.88 -1.36
C GLY A 232 -1.39 -11.40 -1.72
N GLY A 233 -2.52 -10.71 -1.54
CA GLY A 233 -2.66 -9.30 -1.85
C GLY A 233 -2.94 -8.40 -0.65
N HIS A 234 -2.73 -7.13 -0.85
CA HIS A 234 -3.14 -6.08 0.06
C HIS A 234 -3.40 -4.75 -0.70
N PRO A 235 -4.16 -3.81 -0.13
CA PRO A 235 -4.37 -2.53 -0.77
C PRO A 235 -3.29 -1.51 -0.40
N ALA A 236 -2.73 -0.82 -1.38
CA ALA A 236 -2.13 0.50 -1.17
C ALA A 236 -3.25 1.52 -1.39
N GLN A 237 -3.82 2.04 -0.31
CA GLN A 237 -5.05 2.85 -0.31
C GLN A 237 -6.26 2.07 -0.87
N SER A 238 -6.64 2.30 -2.13
CA SER A 238 -7.68 1.56 -2.83
C SER A 238 -7.13 0.57 -3.86
N ASP A 239 -5.83 0.63 -4.16
CA ASP A 239 -5.20 -0.21 -5.16
C ASP A 239 -4.80 -1.55 -4.56
N TYR A 240 -5.68 -2.54 -4.69
CA TYR A 240 -5.37 -3.91 -4.32
C TYR A 240 -4.33 -4.48 -5.29
N HIS A 241 -3.27 -5.07 -4.77
CA HIS A 241 -2.19 -5.60 -5.59
C HIS A 241 -1.52 -6.80 -4.94
N TYR A 242 -0.80 -7.58 -5.75
CA TYR A 242 0.00 -8.70 -5.29
C TYR A 242 1.48 -8.33 -5.27
N HIS A 243 2.20 -8.70 -4.21
CA HIS A 243 3.67 -8.73 -4.17
C HIS A 243 4.22 -10.11 -4.51
N PHE A 244 3.41 -11.15 -4.33
CA PHE A 244 3.68 -12.49 -4.82
C PHE A 244 2.38 -13.10 -5.34
N VAL A 245 2.52 -14.14 -6.17
CA VAL A 245 1.34 -14.79 -6.75
C VAL A 245 0.90 -15.92 -5.83
N PRO A 246 -0.38 -15.98 -5.50
CA PRO A 246 -0.89 -16.92 -4.51
C PRO A 246 -1.18 -18.31 -5.11
N GLU A 247 -0.34 -18.87 -5.96
CA GLU A 247 -0.58 -20.18 -6.58
C GLU A 247 -0.82 -21.25 -5.53
N ARG A 248 -0.05 -21.20 -4.42
CA ARG A 248 -0.22 -22.12 -3.30
C ARG A 248 -1.50 -21.86 -2.49
N LEU A 249 -2.06 -20.68 -2.61
CA LEU A 249 -3.30 -20.26 -1.95
C LEU A 249 -4.50 -20.34 -2.89
N ASP A 250 -4.23 -20.43 -4.21
CA ASP A 250 -5.21 -20.60 -5.28
C ASP A 250 -4.63 -21.47 -6.41
N GLU A 251 -5.43 -22.34 -6.99
CA GLU A 251 -4.95 -23.25 -8.02
C GLU A 251 -4.84 -22.54 -9.37
N VAL A 252 -3.65 -22.61 -9.97
CA VAL A 252 -3.41 -22.22 -11.36
C VAL A 252 -3.31 -23.49 -12.20
N PRO A 253 -4.15 -23.68 -13.25
CA PRO A 253 -4.12 -24.88 -14.06
C PRO A 253 -2.76 -25.12 -14.69
N ALA A 254 -2.21 -26.31 -14.47
CA ALA A 254 -0.95 -26.74 -15.07
C ALA A 254 -1.09 -27.05 -16.57
N LEU A 255 0.02 -26.91 -17.29
CA LEU A 255 0.14 -27.35 -18.67
C LEU A 255 0.28 -28.90 -18.76
N SER A 256 0.17 -29.44 -19.94
CA SER A 256 0.17 -30.91 -20.17
C SER A 256 1.46 -31.62 -19.77
N ASP A 257 2.57 -30.91 -19.68
CA ASP A 257 3.87 -31.41 -19.23
C ASP A 257 4.12 -31.22 -17.73
N GLY A 258 3.12 -30.72 -16.98
CA GLY A 258 3.21 -30.45 -15.55
C GLY A 258 3.73 -29.04 -15.20
N HIS A 259 4.14 -28.26 -16.19
CA HIS A 259 4.52 -26.86 -15.99
C HIS A 259 3.30 -26.03 -15.53
N SER A 260 3.47 -25.12 -14.61
CA SER A 260 2.40 -24.21 -14.16
C SER A 260 1.83 -23.41 -15.31
N GLY A 261 0.55 -23.05 -15.20
CA GLY A 261 -0.13 -22.19 -16.16
C GLY A 261 0.31 -20.74 -16.10
N LEU A 262 -0.06 -19.99 -17.13
CA LEU A 262 0.17 -18.55 -17.23
C LEU A 262 -0.69 -17.80 -16.18
N ILE A 263 -0.03 -17.04 -15.33
CA ILE A 263 -0.67 -16.20 -14.30
C ILE A 263 -0.98 -14.81 -14.83
N GLY A 264 -0.06 -14.23 -15.61
CA GLY A 264 -0.18 -12.86 -16.10
C GLY A 264 0.97 -12.46 -17.00
N TYR A 265 1.10 -11.16 -17.20
CA TYR A 265 2.16 -10.59 -18.02
C TYR A 265 2.91 -9.49 -17.27
N ILE A 266 4.22 -9.48 -17.43
CA ILE A 266 5.12 -8.46 -16.93
C ILE A 266 5.21 -7.31 -17.95
N ARG A 267 5.59 -6.12 -17.51
CA ARG A 267 5.62 -4.89 -18.34
C ARG A 267 6.56 -4.97 -19.54
N ASP A 268 7.49 -5.87 -19.55
CA ASP A 268 8.38 -6.12 -20.70
C ASP A 268 7.80 -7.10 -21.73
N GLY A 269 6.58 -7.59 -21.50
CA GLY A 269 5.82 -8.45 -22.41
C GLY A 269 5.92 -9.93 -22.12
N PHE A 270 6.91 -10.38 -21.36
CA PHE A 270 7.04 -11.79 -21.00
C PHE A 270 5.94 -12.26 -20.07
N GLY A 271 5.56 -13.54 -20.20
CA GLY A 271 4.60 -14.20 -19.31
C GLY A 271 5.20 -14.48 -17.95
N LEU A 272 4.36 -14.37 -16.91
CA LEU A 272 4.63 -14.87 -15.57
C LEU A 272 3.85 -16.15 -15.34
N TYR A 273 4.53 -17.22 -14.97
CA TYR A 273 3.96 -18.56 -14.70
C TYR A 273 4.07 -18.90 -13.22
N GLY A 274 3.37 -19.96 -12.80
CA GLY A 274 3.37 -20.39 -11.40
C GLY A 274 4.65 -21.12 -10.97
N TYR A 275 4.58 -21.81 -9.85
CA TYR A 275 5.75 -22.38 -9.15
C TYR A 275 6.42 -23.54 -9.86
N ASN A 276 5.70 -24.30 -10.70
CA ASN A 276 6.23 -25.52 -11.28
C ASN A 276 6.81 -25.30 -12.67
N GLY A 277 8.02 -25.80 -12.90
CA GLY A 277 8.60 -25.98 -14.21
C GLY A 277 8.15 -27.26 -14.88
N ALA A 278 8.76 -27.60 -16.03
CA ALA A 278 8.49 -28.82 -16.75
C ALA A 278 8.66 -30.09 -15.89
N GLY A 279 7.74 -31.02 -16.03
CA GLY A 279 7.67 -32.21 -15.19
C GLY A 279 7.01 -32.01 -13.84
N GLY A 280 6.42 -30.84 -13.57
CA GLY A 280 5.69 -30.53 -12.34
C GLY A 280 6.58 -30.33 -11.10
N ARG A 281 7.90 -30.12 -11.30
CA ARG A 281 8.83 -29.84 -10.21
C ARG A 281 8.74 -28.37 -9.81
N GLU A 282 8.58 -28.11 -8.54
CA GLU A 282 8.64 -26.75 -7.98
C GLU A 282 10.03 -26.13 -8.21
N LEU A 283 10.06 -24.90 -8.68
CA LEU A 283 11.27 -24.13 -8.94
C LEU A 283 11.68 -23.31 -7.71
N SER A 284 12.98 -23.11 -7.63
CA SER A 284 13.62 -22.24 -6.65
C SER A 284 14.47 -21.19 -7.35
N ASN A 285 15.01 -20.24 -6.59
CA ASN A 285 15.97 -19.27 -7.11
C ASN A 285 17.17 -19.90 -7.84
N GLN A 286 17.54 -21.15 -7.48
CA GLN A 286 18.67 -21.85 -8.12
C GLN A 286 18.36 -22.33 -9.53
N ASP A 287 17.09 -22.46 -9.87
CA ASP A 287 16.60 -22.93 -11.18
C ASP A 287 16.37 -21.78 -12.16
N LEU A 288 16.38 -20.54 -11.68
CA LEU A 288 16.04 -19.33 -12.41
C LEU A 288 17.27 -18.42 -12.57
N ASP A 289 17.24 -17.55 -13.56
CA ASP A 289 18.30 -16.57 -13.81
C ASP A 289 18.23 -15.36 -12.83
N GLU A 290 19.08 -14.36 -13.07
CA GLU A 290 19.13 -13.14 -12.27
C GLU A 290 17.87 -12.27 -12.34
N CYS A 291 17.02 -12.49 -13.35
CA CYS A 291 15.74 -11.82 -13.50
C CYS A 291 14.56 -12.65 -12.99
N HIS A 292 14.81 -13.85 -12.43
CA HIS A 292 13.80 -14.76 -11.91
C HIS A 292 12.97 -15.46 -13.00
N GLY A 293 13.62 -15.76 -14.12
CA GLY A 293 13.04 -16.45 -15.26
C GLY A 293 13.96 -17.51 -15.83
N HIS A 294 13.49 -18.22 -16.84
CA HIS A 294 14.28 -19.14 -17.63
C HIS A 294 13.71 -19.34 -19.04
N SER A 295 14.47 -19.98 -19.90
CA SER A 295 14.00 -20.36 -21.25
C SER A 295 13.65 -21.82 -21.28
N HIS A 296 12.44 -22.15 -21.74
CA HIS A 296 11.92 -23.49 -21.89
C HIS A 296 11.25 -23.66 -23.26
N SER A 297 11.62 -24.71 -24.02
CA SER A 297 11.01 -25.01 -25.32
C SER A 297 9.64 -25.67 -25.14
N PRO A 298 8.56 -25.28 -25.87
CA PRO A 298 8.54 -24.30 -26.95
C PRO A 298 8.23 -22.85 -26.52
N MET A 299 8.11 -22.54 -25.22
CA MET A 299 7.60 -21.25 -24.72
C MET A 299 8.59 -20.09 -24.84
N GLY A 300 9.90 -20.36 -25.00
CA GLY A 300 10.93 -19.34 -24.92
C GLY A 300 11.15 -18.84 -23.48
N TYR A 301 11.67 -17.62 -23.34
CA TYR A 301 11.91 -17.02 -22.06
C TYR A 301 10.60 -16.61 -21.35
N HIS A 302 10.51 -16.86 -20.07
CA HIS A 302 9.38 -16.47 -19.22
C HIS A 302 9.81 -16.41 -17.75
N TYR A 303 9.04 -15.69 -16.93
CA TYR A 303 9.22 -15.58 -15.50
C TYR A 303 8.43 -16.65 -14.75
N HIS A 304 8.90 -16.99 -13.56
CA HIS A 304 8.17 -17.83 -12.62
C HIS A 304 7.86 -17.10 -11.32
N SER A 305 6.67 -17.33 -10.79
CA SER A 305 6.39 -17.05 -9.40
C SER A 305 7.03 -18.13 -8.52
N THR A 306 7.63 -17.76 -7.40
CA THR A 306 8.12 -18.68 -6.37
C THR A 306 7.75 -18.17 -4.99
N ILE A 307 7.89 -19.03 -3.97
CA ILE A 307 7.73 -18.58 -2.56
C ILE A 307 8.99 -17.93 -2.00
N GLU A 308 10.09 -17.95 -2.75
CA GLU A 308 11.33 -17.28 -2.40
C GLU A 308 11.38 -15.86 -2.96
N TYR A 309 11.94 -14.93 -2.17
CA TYR A 309 12.23 -13.60 -2.67
C TYR A 309 13.14 -13.65 -3.92
N PRO A 310 12.87 -12.91 -5.02
CA PRO A 310 11.93 -11.79 -5.16
C PRO A 310 10.51 -12.15 -5.63
N TYR A 311 10.06 -13.34 -5.45
CA TYR A 311 8.70 -13.87 -5.66
C TYR A 311 8.21 -13.90 -7.11
N THR A 312 8.48 -12.91 -7.93
CA THR A 312 7.97 -12.79 -9.30
C THR A 312 9.06 -12.41 -10.31
N ILE A 313 9.69 -11.25 -10.17
CA ILE A 313 10.81 -10.83 -11.03
C ILE A 313 11.93 -10.18 -10.23
N GLY A 314 13.17 -10.45 -10.62
CA GLY A 314 14.36 -9.78 -10.11
C GLY A 314 14.76 -8.56 -10.93
N CYS A 315 14.47 -8.56 -12.22
CA CYS A 315 14.75 -7.49 -13.20
C CYS A 315 13.88 -7.68 -14.44
N TYR A 316 13.85 -6.70 -15.35
CA TYR A 316 13.23 -6.87 -16.66
C TYR A 316 14.23 -7.45 -17.64
N ARG A 317 13.92 -8.64 -18.19
CA ARG A 317 14.73 -9.33 -19.19
C ARG A 317 14.45 -8.82 -20.61
N GLY A 318 13.28 -8.23 -20.82
CA GLY A 318 12.91 -7.51 -22.03
C GLY A 318 12.96 -6.00 -21.86
N THR A 319 12.44 -5.27 -22.85
CA THR A 319 12.29 -3.82 -22.76
C THR A 319 10.94 -3.47 -22.14
N PRO A 320 10.90 -2.97 -20.89
CA PRO A 320 9.63 -2.64 -20.25
C PRO A 320 8.94 -1.49 -20.98
N MET A 321 7.67 -1.69 -21.34
CA MET A 321 6.84 -0.64 -21.91
C MET A 321 6.46 0.37 -20.82
N ALA A 322 6.39 1.66 -21.20
CA ALA A 322 5.91 2.68 -20.29
C ALA A 322 4.52 2.30 -19.79
N SER A 323 4.29 2.32 -18.46
CA SER A 323 2.94 2.10 -17.94
C SER A 323 2.01 3.16 -18.51
N ALA A 324 0.93 2.73 -19.16
CA ALA A 324 -0.21 3.61 -19.33
C ALA A 324 -0.77 3.83 -17.92
N SER A 325 -0.60 5.03 -17.40
CA SER A 325 -1.11 5.43 -16.10
C SER A 325 -2.57 5.01 -15.96
N ALA A 326 -2.92 4.45 -14.79
CA ALA A 326 -4.30 4.30 -14.42
C ALA A 326 -5.02 5.62 -14.67
N VAL A 327 -5.92 5.66 -15.63
CA VAL A 327 -6.90 6.72 -15.71
C VAL A 327 -7.90 6.40 -14.63
N SER A 328 -7.59 6.76 -13.39
CA SER A 328 -8.62 6.80 -12.35
C SER A 328 -9.75 7.67 -12.89
N PRO A 329 -10.98 7.15 -13.00
CA PRO A 329 -12.11 8.03 -13.21
C PRO A 329 -12.16 8.88 -11.94
N ARG A 330 -11.65 10.11 -12.04
CA ARG A 330 -11.78 11.08 -10.96
C ARG A 330 -13.25 11.11 -10.61
N ARG A 331 -13.63 10.53 -9.48
CA ARG A 331 -14.94 10.75 -8.89
C ARG A 331 -14.96 12.24 -8.61
N ARG A 332 -15.61 13.00 -9.50
CA ARG A 332 -15.88 14.42 -9.25
C ARG A 332 -16.73 14.47 -8.00
N ILE A 333 -16.09 14.70 -6.85
CA ILE A 333 -16.79 15.20 -5.68
C ILE A 333 -17.21 16.60 -6.11
N HIS A 334 -18.48 16.75 -6.50
CA HIS A 334 -19.03 18.06 -6.77
C HIS A 334 -18.97 18.85 -5.47
N PRO A 335 -18.23 19.99 -5.41
CA PRO A 335 -18.44 20.94 -4.34
C PRO A 335 -19.90 21.36 -4.39
N ARG A 336 -20.54 21.48 -3.25
CA ARG A 336 -21.85 22.12 -3.15
C ARG A 336 -21.77 23.48 -3.81
N ALA A 337 -22.63 23.68 -4.82
CA ALA A 337 -22.64 24.82 -5.71
C ALA A 337 -23.25 26.05 -5.06
N ASP A 338 -22.66 26.62 -3.98
CA ASP A 338 -23.17 27.85 -3.39
C ASP A 338 -22.08 28.79 -2.80
N ALA A 339 -20.83 28.67 -3.22
CA ALA A 339 -19.81 29.66 -2.89
C ALA A 339 -19.24 30.30 -4.15
N PRO A 340 -19.24 31.65 -4.27
CA PRO A 340 -18.64 32.30 -5.42
C PRO A 340 -17.11 32.14 -5.38
N LEU A 341 -16.57 31.39 -6.32
CA LEU A 341 -15.15 31.30 -6.62
C LEU A 341 -14.71 32.60 -7.32
N SER A 342 -14.35 33.60 -6.58
CA SER A 342 -13.67 34.77 -7.13
C SER A 342 -12.25 34.85 -6.56
N GLY A 343 -11.27 34.50 -7.37
CA GLY A 343 -9.85 34.67 -7.08
C GLY A 343 -8.91 33.50 -7.35
N VAL A 344 -9.39 32.42 -7.95
CA VAL A 344 -8.51 31.31 -8.37
C VAL A 344 -7.88 31.68 -9.71
N LEU A 345 -6.55 31.70 -9.76
CA LEU A 345 -5.81 31.79 -11.04
C LEU A 345 -6.29 30.65 -11.94
N SER A 346 -6.65 31.00 -13.17
CA SER A 346 -7.14 30.04 -14.14
C SER A 346 -5.99 29.17 -14.64
N SER A 347 -6.31 27.95 -15.10
CA SER A 347 -5.38 27.06 -15.80
C SER A 347 -4.59 27.72 -16.94
N SER A 348 -4.99 28.91 -17.40
CA SER A 348 -4.29 29.72 -18.40
C SER A 348 -2.99 30.35 -17.90
N ASP A 349 -2.79 30.52 -16.58
CA ASP A 349 -1.54 31.07 -16.04
C ASP A 349 -0.43 30.03 -16.03
N PHE A 350 -0.79 28.74 -16.05
CA PHE A 350 0.13 27.62 -16.26
C PHE A 350 0.38 27.29 -17.75
N GLU A 351 -0.47 27.72 -18.67
CA GLU A 351 -0.27 27.50 -20.13
C GLU A 351 0.93 28.28 -20.72
N SER A 352 1.57 29.16 -19.95
CA SER A 352 2.77 29.87 -20.39
C SER A 352 4.05 29.02 -20.38
N THR A 353 3.99 27.75 -19.98
CA THR A 353 5.17 26.87 -19.90
C THR A 353 5.58 26.22 -21.22
N ARG A 354 4.88 26.45 -22.32
CA ARG A 354 5.34 26.06 -23.68
C ARG A 354 6.63 26.79 -24.02
N GLY A 355 7.77 26.09 -23.84
CA GLY A 355 9.10 26.65 -24.15
C GLY A 355 10.01 26.82 -22.95
N VAL A 356 9.55 26.48 -21.73
CA VAL A 356 10.38 26.44 -20.53
C VAL A 356 11.26 25.20 -20.58
N THR A 357 12.54 25.34 -20.24
CA THR A 357 13.43 24.20 -20.16
C THR A 357 13.03 23.28 -19.01
N TYR A 358 13.27 21.99 -19.14
CA TYR A 358 13.08 20.97 -18.10
C TYR A 358 13.51 21.43 -16.70
N ARG A 359 14.66 22.13 -16.59
CA ARG A 359 15.17 22.67 -15.33
C ARG A 359 14.26 23.73 -14.73
N GLU A 360 13.71 24.62 -15.54
CA GLU A 360 12.82 25.69 -15.06
C GLU A 360 11.48 25.16 -14.56
N ALA A 361 10.90 24.16 -15.21
CA ALA A 361 9.66 23.52 -14.77
C ALA A 361 9.86 22.85 -13.37
N ASN A 362 10.94 22.13 -13.20
CA ASN A 362 11.29 21.52 -11.92
C ASN A 362 11.52 22.56 -10.81
N VAL A 363 12.26 23.64 -11.11
CA VAL A 363 12.52 24.72 -10.15
C VAL A 363 11.22 25.37 -9.70
N ARG A 364 10.33 25.70 -10.64
CA ARG A 364 9.01 26.29 -10.32
C ARG A 364 8.14 25.37 -9.50
N PHE A 365 8.11 24.08 -9.83
CA PHE A 365 7.37 23.09 -9.07
C PHE A 365 7.88 23.01 -7.62
N ILE A 366 9.18 22.84 -7.42
CA ILE A 366 9.80 22.74 -6.10
C ILE A 366 9.57 24.03 -5.29
N GLN A 367 9.83 25.20 -5.87
CA GLN A 367 9.60 26.48 -5.20
C GLN A 367 8.14 26.68 -4.81
N GLY A 368 7.20 26.28 -5.69
CA GLY A 368 5.77 26.33 -5.43
C GLY A 368 5.37 25.39 -4.30
N MET A 369 5.85 24.16 -4.32
CA MET A 369 5.51 23.15 -3.32
C MET A 369 6.08 23.51 -1.93
N VAL A 370 7.26 24.13 -1.84
CA VAL A 370 7.78 24.68 -0.56
C VAL A 370 6.81 25.68 0.06
N VAL A 371 6.25 26.59 -0.73
CA VAL A 371 5.28 27.59 -0.26
C VAL A 371 3.96 26.92 0.12
N HIS A 372 3.51 25.98 -0.68
CA HIS A 372 2.30 25.21 -0.46
C HIS A 372 2.38 24.46 0.90
N HIS A 373 3.42 23.69 1.13
CA HIS A 373 3.64 22.97 2.37
C HIS A 373 3.80 23.88 3.60
N ALA A 374 4.40 25.05 3.42
CA ALA A 374 4.52 26.04 4.50
C ALA A 374 3.14 26.47 5.02
N GLN A 375 2.14 26.64 4.15
CA GLN A 375 0.78 26.94 4.58
C GLN A 375 0.13 25.79 5.36
N ALA A 376 0.35 24.55 4.95
CA ALA A 376 -0.14 23.39 5.72
C ALA A 376 0.47 23.35 7.13
N LEU A 377 1.75 23.71 7.28
CA LEU A 377 2.35 23.84 8.63
C LEU A 377 1.69 24.94 9.47
N GLU A 378 1.29 26.07 8.89
CA GLU A 378 0.51 27.08 9.59
C GLU A 378 -0.85 26.53 10.05
N MET A 379 -1.52 25.75 9.20
CA MET A 379 -2.80 25.10 9.53
C MET A 379 -2.63 24.07 10.66
N THR A 380 -1.59 23.22 10.61
CA THR A 380 -1.32 22.22 11.66
C THR A 380 -0.95 22.86 12.99
N GLU A 381 -0.33 24.05 12.99
CA GLU A 381 -0.08 24.79 14.24
C GLU A 381 -1.37 25.21 14.94
N LEU A 382 -2.43 25.56 14.20
CA LEU A 382 -3.74 25.89 14.77
C LEU A 382 -4.38 24.65 15.43
N VAL A 383 -4.14 23.44 14.93
CA VAL A 383 -4.64 22.19 15.53
C VAL A 383 -4.15 22.01 16.96
N ARG A 384 -2.88 22.35 17.25
CA ARG A 384 -2.35 22.26 18.62
C ARG A 384 -3.12 23.14 19.62
N LYS A 385 -3.69 24.24 19.14
CA LYS A 385 -4.37 25.25 19.97
C LYS A 385 -5.87 24.98 20.09
N TYR A 386 -6.50 24.44 19.05
CA TYR A 386 -7.95 24.51 18.90
C TYR A 386 -8.65 23.17 18.64
N ALA A 387 -7.92 22.11 18.28
CA ALA A 387 -8.55 20.82 18.01
C ALA A 387 -9.16 20.19 19.27
N SER A 388 -10.34 19.62 19.11
CA SER A 388 -11.08 18.94 20.19
C SER A 388 -10.86 17.43 20.19
N THR A 389 -10.63 16.81 19.01
CA THR A 389 -10.48 15.36 18.90
C THR A 389 -9.03 14.91 18.79
N GLU A 390 -8.74 13.75 19.39
CA GLU A 390 -7.39 13.17 19.33
C GLU A 390 -7.02 12.72 17.91
N ALA A 391 -8.00 12.22 17.15
CA ALA A 391 -7.79 11.80 15.77
C ALA A 391 -7.26 12.95 14.89
N VAL A 392 -7.83 14.16 15.04
CA VAL A 392 -7.37 15.36 14.31
C VAL A 392 -5.98 15.78 14.77
N ARG A 393 -5.69 15.72 16.08
CA ARG A 393 -4.33 16.00 16.57
C ARG A 393 -3.28 15.04 16.02
N GLN A 394 -3.61 13.75 15.95
CA GLN A 394 -2.68 12.74 15.46
C GLN A 394 -2.40 12.87 13.97
N ILE A 395 -3.44 13.10 13.14
CA ILE A 395 -3.23 13.27 11.70
C ILE A 395 -2.43 14.54 11.41
N ALA A 396 -2.77 15.67 12.06
CA ALA A 396 -2.03 16.93 11.89
C ALA A 396 -0.56 16.81 12.29
N ARG A 397 -0.26 16.05 13.36
CA ARG A 397 1.13 15.82 13.77
C ARG A 397 1.92 15.03 12.75
N ARG A 398 1.31 14.04 12.10
CA ARG A 398 1.97 13.27 11.01
C ARG A 398 2.27 14.16 9.81
N MET A 399 1.28 14.92 9.35
CA MET A 399 1.45 15.90 8.27
C MET A 399 2.56 16.90 8.58
N GLU A 400 2.61 17.42 9.82
CA GLU A 400 3.67 18.35 10.22
C GLU A 400 5.07 17.73 10.08
N ILE A 401 5.24 16.46 10.48
CA ILE A 401 6.52 15.76 10.39
C ILE A 401 6.89 15.51 8.93
N ALA A 402 5.97 14.99 8.14
CA ALA A 402 6.19 14.68 6.72
C ALA A 402 6.53 15.96 5.94
N GLN A 403 5.68 16.98 6.02
CA GLN A 403 5.85 18.18 5.23
C GLN A 403 7.05 19.03 5.64
N ARG A 404 7.46 19.02 6.92
CA ARG A 404 8.75 19.63 7.31
C ARG A 404 9.94 18.92 6.68
N HIS A 405 9.88 17.59 6.61
CA HIS A 405 10.94 16.81 5.97
C HIS A 405 11.00 17.09 4.46
N GLU A 406 9.86 17.09 3.80
CA GLU A 406 9.73 17.38 2.37
C GLU A 406 10.21 18.80 2.01
N ILE A 407 9.84 19.81 2.82
CA ILE A 407 10.41 21.17 2.68
C ILE A 407 11.93 21.13 2.74
N GLY A 408 12.50 20.42 3.72
CA GLY A 408 13.96 20.32 3.85
C GLY A 408 14.63 19.68 2.63
N LEU A 409 14.02 18.63 2.05
CA LEU A 409 14.51 17.99 0.82
C LEU A 409 14.43 18.92 -0.39
N MET A 410 13.33 19.66 -0.54
CA MET A 410 13.10 20.63 -1.60
C MET A 410 14.08 21.81 -1.52
N GLU A 411 14.28 22.36 -0.33
CA GLU A 411 15.24 23.46 -0.11
C GLU A 411 16.69 23.01 -0.36
N ALA A 412 17.04 21.78 0.07
CA ALA A 412 18.35 21.20 -0.23
C ALA A 412 18.56 21.00 -1.73
N TRP A 413 17.52 20.53 -2.46
CA TRP A 413 17.59 20.38 -3.91
C TRP A 413 17.81 21.73 -4.61
N LEU A 414 17.04 22.77 -4.25
CA LEU A 414 17.19 24.12 -4.80
C LEU A 414 18.60 24.65 -4.53
N SER A 415 19.10 24.54 -3.30
CA SER A 415 20.43 25.00 -2.91
C SER A 415 21.53 24.29 -3.66
N ASN A 416 21.45 22.97 -3.82
CA ASN A 416 22.45 22.17 -4.54
C ASN A 416 22.48 22.47 -6.04
N ASN A 417 21.37 22.97 -6.59
CA ASN A 417 21.28 23.38 -7.99
C ASN A 417 21.54 24.87 -8.20
N GLY A 418 21.84 25.63 -7.16
CA GLY A 418 22.12 27.07 -7.23
C GLY A 418 20.85 27.90 -7.51
N GLU A 419 19.67 27.38 -7.18
CA GLU A 419 18.41 28.03 -7.43
C GLU A 419 17.90 28.77 -6.17
N PRO A 420 17.16 29.89 -6.34
CA PRO A 420 16.54 30.58 -5.21
C PRO A 420 15.54 29.68 -4.46
N LEU A 421 15.50 29.78 -3.15
CA LEU A 421 14.57 28.98 -2.31
C LEU A 421 13.12 29.41 -2.48
N ARG A 422 12.84 30.58 -3.02
CA ARG A 422 11.50 31.13 -3.18
C ARG A 422 11.28 31.65 -4.59
N MET A 423 10.06 31.50 -5.10
CA MET A 423 9.66 32.15 -6.35
C MET A 423 9.78 33.67 -6.26
N PRO A 424 10.19 34.33 -7.34
CA PRO A 424 10.11 35.78 -7.42
C PRO A 424 8.65 36.23 -7.24
N SER A 425 8.40 37.19 -6.35
CA SER A 425 7.07 37.77 -6.23
C SER A 425 6.75 38.58 -7.50
N VAL A 426 5.59 38.33 -8.09
CA VAL A 426 5.06 39.15 -9.16
C VAL A 426 4.21 40.26 -8.51
N ASN A 427 4.57 41.53 -8.71
CA ASN A 427 3.89 42.71 -8.14
C ASN A 427 3.82 42.73 -6.59
N GLY A 428 4.72 42.02 -5.87
CA GLY A 428 4.74 42.00 -4.42
C GLY A 428 3.73 41.06 -3.76
N GLU A 429 2.94 40.31 -4.52
CA GLU A 429 2.03 39.28 -4.04
C GLU A 429 2.58 37.88 -4.37
N MET A 430 2.47 36.96 -3.42
CA MET A 430 2.73 35.54 -3.69
C MET A 430 1.54 34.97 -4.45
N SER A 431 1.81 34.26 -5.53
CA SER A 431 0.79 33.52 -6.27
C SER A 431 0.14 32.47 -5.35
N ILE A 432 -1.17 32.50 -5.23
CA ILE A 432 -1.93 31.43 -4.57
C ILE A 432 -1.96 30.24 -5.54
N MET A 433 -1.43 29.12 -5.09
CA MET A 433 -1.42 27.89 -5.89
C MET A 433 -2.68 27.08 -5.68
N ALA A 434 -2.92 26.09 -6.55
CA ALA A 434 -4.07 25.20 -6.45
C ALA A 434 -4.19 24.62 -5.03
N GLY A 435 -5.39 24.65 -4.43
CA GLY A 435 -5.69 24.14 -3.11
C GLY A 435 -5.22 24.99 -1.91
N MET A 436 -4.39 26.01 -2.13
CA MET A 436 -4.02 26.90 -1.02
C MET A 436 -5.22 27.69 -0.50
N LEU A 437 -5.29 27.80 0.81
CA LEU A 437 -6.33 28.62 1.45
C LEU A 437 -6.13 30.10 1.20
N THR A 438 -7.24 30.79 0.95
CA THR A 438 -7.24 32.25 0.91
C THR A 438 -7.04 32.84 2.32
N PRO A 439 -6.64 34.13 2.44
CA PRO A 439 -6.57 34.80 3.73
C PRO A 439 -7.87 34.73 4.53
N GLU A 440 -9.03 34.78 3.87
CA GLU A 440 -10.35 34.69 4.50
C GLU A 440 -10.61 33.27 5.04
N GLN A 441 -10.21 32.22 4.30
CA GLN A 441 -10.31 30.82 4.75
C GLN A 441 -9.40 30.58 5.96
N MET A 442 -8.15 31.04 5.91
CA MET A 442 -7.23 31.00 7.05
C MET A 442 -7.79 31.75 8.27
N GLN A 443 -8.38 32.91 8.07
CA GLN A 443 -9.04 33.67 9.14
C GLN A 443 -10.20 32.86 9.74
N ARG A 444 -11.06 32.25 8.90
CA ARG A 444 -12.17 31.40 9.38
C ARG A 444 -11.64 30.22 10.21
N LEU A 445 -10.59 29.55 9.76
CA LEU A 445 -9.97 28.46 10.49
C LEU A 445 -9.39 28.93 11.85
N SER A 446 -8.73 30.09 11.89
CA SER A 446 -8.10 30.63 13.09
C SER A 446 -9.08 31.00 14.22
N VAL A 447 -10.34 31.30 13.88
CA VAL A 447 -11.38 31.68 14.85
C VAL A 447 -12.30 30.50 15.20
N ALA A 448 -12.30 29.42 14.44
CA ALA A 448 -13.09 28.21 14.72
C ALA A 448 -12.60 27.51 16.01
N ARG A 449 -13.48 26.79 16.68
CA ARG A 449 -13.18 26.09 17.96
C ARG A 449 -13.90 24.76 18.05
N GLY A 450 -13.31 23.82 18.83
CA GLY A 450 -13.93 22.53 19.14
C GLY A 450 -14.19 21.70 17.89
N VAL A 451 -15.28 20.94 17.86
CA VAL A 451 -15.65 20.09 16.72
C VAL A 451 -15.82 20.88 15.41
N GLY A 452 -16.27 22.14 15.51
CA GLY A 452 -16.38 23.01 14.34
C GLY A 452 -15.01 23.37 13.76
N PHE A 453 -13.97 23.52 14.58
CA PHE A 453 -12.60 23.66 14.12
C PHE A 453 -12.11 22.37 13.47
N ASP A 454 -12.35 21.22 14.11
CA ASP A 454 -11.88 19.93 13.62
C ASP A 454 -12.43 19.63 12.22
N LYS A 455 -13.74 19.82 12.02
CA LYS A 455 -14.38 19.65 10.70
C LYS A 455 -13.79 20.60 9.66
N LEU A 456 -13.70 21.87 9.98
CA LEU A 456 -13.19 22.90 9.06
C LEU A 456 -11.72 22.68 8.70
N PHE A 457 -10.90 22.25 9.68
CA PHE A 457 -9.50 21.89 9.43
C PHE A 457 -9.40 20.71 8.43
N LEU A 458 -10.18 19.64 8.64
CA LEU A 458 -10.17 18.49 7.76
C LEU A 458 -10.64 18.85 6.35
N GLU A 459 -11.74 19.60 6.22
CA GLU A 459 -12.25 20.05 4.92
C GLU A 459 -11.22 20.89 4.16
N PHE A 460 -10.62 21.86 4.81
CA PHE A 460 -9.64 22.74 4.20
C PHE A 460 -8.32 22.03 3.88
N MET A 461 -7.87 21.11 4.74
CA MET A 461 -6.65 20.35 4.49
C MET A 461 -6.84 19.33 3.35
N ILE A 462 -8.04 18.75 3.21
CA ILE A 462 -8.39 17.91 2.03
C ILE A 462 -8.31 18.75 0.75
N GLU A 463 -8.88 19.95 0.73
CA GLU A 463 -8.82 20.86 -0.43
C GLU A 463 -7.37 21.23 -0.76
N HIS A 464 -6.58 21.52 0.28
CA HIS A 464 -5.16 21.85 0.16
C HIS A 464 -4.36 20.69 -0.46
N HIS A 465 -4.52 19.47 0.02
CA HIS A 465 -3.84 18.29 -0.51
C HIS A 465 -4.26 17.95 -1.95
N LEU A 466 -5.54 18.11 -2.29
CA LEU A 466 -6.01 17.97 -3.68
C LEU A 466 -5.32 18.94 -4.62
N GLY A 467 -5.03 20.16 -4.16
CA GLY A 467 -4.27 21.15 -4.92
C GLY A 467 -2.81 20.74 -5.13
N ALA A 468 -2.16 20.16 -4.12
CA ALA A 468 -0.81 19.61 -4.27
C ALA A 468 -0.76 18.49 -5.32
N ASN A 469 -1.73 17.55 -5.29
CA ASN A 469 -1.84 16.49 -6.29
C ASN A 469 -2.08 17.06 -7.70
N GLU A 470 -2.83 18.16 -7.83
CA GLU A 470 -2.98 18.87 -9.10
C GLU A 470 -1.65 19.46 -9.59
N MET A 471 -0.84 20.03 -8.69
CA MET A 471 0.50 20.53 -9.05
C MET A 471 1.41 19.41 -9.53
N VAL A 472 1.38 18.22 -8.90
CA VAL A 472 2.12 17.05 -9.37
C VAL A 472 1.62 16.58 -10.73
N ALA A 473 0.29 16.50 -10.93
CA ALA A 473 -0.29 16.11 -12.22
C ALA A 473 0.11 17.07 -13.35
N ASN A 474 0.20 18.36 -13.06
CA ASN A 474 0.64 19.37 -14.02
C ASN A 474 2.12 19.20 -14.39
N LEU A 475 2.99 18.94 -13.41
CA LEU A 475 4.40 18.60 -13.66
C LEU A 475 4.50 17.34 -14.53
N SER A 476 3.71 16.31 -14.23
CA SER A 476 3.72 15.01 -14.93
C SER A 476 3.21 15.10 -16.36
N SER A 477 2.35 16.07 -16.65
CA SER A 477 1.77 16.30 -17.98
C SER A 477 2.67 17.16 -18.90
N ASP A 478 3.68 17.82 -18.35
CA ASP A 478 4.61 18.65 -19.13
C ASP A 478 5.54 17.75 -19.95
N SER A 479 5.44 17.88 -21.29
CA SER A 479 6.22 17.09 -22.25
C SER A 479 7.73 17.39 -22.21
N GLY A 480 8.14 18.46 -21.54
CA GLY A 480 9.53 18.84 -21.33
C GLY A 480 10.19 18.21 -20.09
N VAL A 481 9.39 17.61 -19.20
CA VAL A 481 9.89 17.03 -17.94
C VAL A 481 10.43 15.64 -18.16
N GLU A 482 11.67 15.40 -17.74
CA GLU A 482 12.27 14.07 -17.74
C GLU A 482 11.66 13.23 -16.61
N LYS A 483 10.85 12.24 -16.97
CA LYS A 483 10.15 11.34 -16.04
C LYS A 483 11.08 10.49 -15.15
N ARG A 484 12.38 10.55 -15.39
CA ARG A 484 13.43 9.93 -14.57
C ARG A 484 14.17 10.92 -13.67
N SER A 485 13.76 12.19 -13.65
CA SER A 485 14.40 13.16 -12.78
C SER A 485 14.06 12.91 -11.31
N THR A 486 15.01 13.23 -10.43
CA THR A 486 14.80 13.16 -8.99
C THR A 486 13.57 13.96 -8.54
N VAL A 487 13.31 15.13 -9.19
CA VAL A 487 12.16 15.97 -8.89
C VAL A 487 10.86 15.30 -9.28
N PHE A 488 10.81 14.65 -10.44
CA PHE A 488 9.62 13.93 -10.88
C PHE A 488 9.28 12.76 -9.94
N GLN A 489 10.28 11.96 -9.56
CA GLN A 489 10.10 10.85 -8.62
C GLN A 489 9.64 11.35 -7.25
N PHE A 490 10.23 12.42 -6.75
CA PHE A 490 9.84 13.05 -5.49
C PHE A 490 8.41 13.60 -5.55
N ALA A 491 8.00 14.19 -6.68
CA ALA A 491 6.64 14.66 -6.88
C ALA A 491 5.62 13.51 -6.86
N GLU A 492 5.93 12.37 -7.49
CA GLU A 492 5.05 11.20 -7.45
C GLU A 492 4.95 10.59 -6.04
N GLU A 493 6.03 10.61 -5.26
CA GLU A 493 5.99 10.18 -3.86
C GLU A 493 5.08 11.09 -3.01
N MET A 494 5.17 12.41 -3.20
CA MET A 494 4.27 13.36 -2.54
C MET A 494 2.80 13.14 -2.93
N ASP A 495 2.49 12.88 -4.20
CA ASP A 495 1.12 12.60 -4.65
C ASP A 495 0.51 11.41 -3.91
N VAL A 496 1.30 10.35 -3.72
CA VAL A 496 0.90 9.17 -2.95
C VAL A 496 0.64 9.53 -1.49
N ASP A 497 1.56 10.22 -0.82
CA ASP A 497 1.44 10.57 0.59
C ASP A 497 0.25 11.52 0.83
N GLN A 498 0.09 12.54 0.00
CA GLN A 498 -1.03 13.48 0.07
C GLN A 498 -2.38 12.79 -0.17
N THR A 499 -2.45 11.86 -1.11
CA THR A 499 -3.66 11.07 -1.36
C THR A 499 -4.02 10.21 -0.15
N MET A 500 -3.03 9.59 0.50
CA MET A 500 -3.25 8.82 1.74
C MET A 500 -3.76 9.67 2.89
N GLU A 501 -3.24 10.88 3.03
CA GLU A 501 -3.69 11.82 4.05
C GLU A 501 -5.12 12.28 3.79
N ILE A 502 -5.50 12.56 2.53
CA ILE A 502 -6.88 12.86 2.15
C ILE A 502 -7.84 11.75 2.59
N GLN A 503 -7.52 10.49 2.31
CA GLN A 503 -8.39 9.36 2.68
C GLN A 503 -8.58 9.25 4.21
N ARG A 504 -7.48 9.43 4.96
CA ARG A 504 -7.54 9.43 6.43
C ARG A 504 -8.38 10.58 6.97
N MET A 505 -8.27 11.76 6.37
CA MET A 505 -9.08 12.93 6.75
C MET A 505 -10.55 12.72 6.46
N LEU A 506 -10.88 12.15 5.30
CA LEU A 506 -12.26 11.80 4.94
C LEU A 506 -12.87 10.80 5.93
N ALA A 507 -12.12 9.76 6.30
CA ALA A 507 -12.60 8.76 7.28
C ALA A 507 -12.82 9.37 8.67
N ILE A 508 -11.97 10.32 9.11
CA ILE A 508 -12.17 11.03 10.37
C ILE A 508 -13.41 11.93 10.28
N LEU A 509 -13.61 12.61 9.16
CA LEU A 509 -14.73 13.54 8.94
C LEU A 509 -16.07 12.79 8.93
N GLU A 510 -16.15 11.63 8.24
CA GLU A 510 -17.32 10.75 8.26
C GLU A 510 -17.66 10.26 9.68
N GLY A 511 -16.66 9.96 10.50
CA GLY A 511 -16.87 9.58 11.90
C GLY A 511 -17.34 10.71 12.83
N MET A 512 -17.41 11.97 12.32
CA MET A 512 -17.88 13.14 13.06
C MET A 512 -19.32 13.56 12.72
N GLU A 513 -19.93 12.92 11.72
CA GLU A 513 -21.35 13.13 11.37
C GLU A 513 -22.27 12.28 12.26
#